data_d794cb5f4e2b75693e6dd77203b321df
#
_entry.id   d794cb5f4e2b75693e6dd77203b321df
#
_cell.length_a   1.000
_cell.length_b   1.000
_cell.length_c   1.000
_cell.angle_alpha   90.00
_cell.angle_beta   90.00
_cell.angle_gamma   90.00
#
_symmetry.space_group_name_H-M   'P 1'
#
loop_
_entity.id
_entity.type
_entity.pdbx_description
1 polymer ?
#
loop_
_entity_poly.entity_id
_entity_poly.type
_entity_poly.pdbx_seq_one_letter_code
_entity_poly.pdbx_strand_id
1 'polypeptide(L)'
;MRALFAWILLLGTLVPACAEPAKKVFLITNRGCEEICQSFRRSLESQGPVSFTWRDAVGDISRVAGFVAEARALRPDLVATWGTGVTLAVIGPHDAPDPRRHLKDIAVVYMYVGNPVESKIARSAAQSGRPNVAGANTSVPVEAQIRLLASYRPLAKVGMLYNTDEPAAVTQAAQVRQAFEGHSVQVSEVRLPMTASGTPNASGIAAALDQLDLQKPDFLYYIGSTFTLREIKAISAGAIARGMPMFSPTEPAFRQGSVLLGLISPLAGIGQVAAYQAGQILFHSRQPGELPSPTLTHHSVLINMQAAHALRLYPPMKLLQFAELTN
;
A
#
# COMPACT_ATOMS: atom_id res chain seq x y z
N MET A 1 -10.73 -74.20 41.45
CA MET A 1 -9.82 -73.25 40.73
C MET A 1 -10.63 -72.07 40.27
N ARG A 2 -10.55 -70.93 41.01
CA ARG A 2 -11.27 -69.66 40.66
C ARG A 2 -10.23 -68.66 40.19
N ALA A 3 -10.28 -68.28 38.94
CA ALA A 3 -9.42 -67.25 38.36
C ALA A 3 -10.04 -65.85 38.62
N LEU A 4 -9.33 -65.04 39.42
CA LEU A 4 -9.65 -63.61 39.58
C LEU A 4 -9.08 -62.83 38.36
N PHE A 5 -9.96 -62.23 37.60
CA PHE A 5 -9.59 -61.20 36.60
C PHE A 5 -9.50 -59.82 37.26
N ALA A 6 -8.29 -59.30 37.38
CA ALA A 6 -8.04 -57.95 37.86
C ALA A 6 -8.21 -56.98 36.68
N TRP A 7 -9.19 -56.11 36.76
CA TRP A 7 -9.37 -54.96 35.84
C TRP A 7 -8.48 -53.83 36.31
N ILE A 8 -7.43 -53.51 35.53
CA ILE A 8 -6.62 -52.30 35.75
C ILE A 8 -7.35 -51.13 35.04
N LEU A 9 -7.95 -50.25 35.82
CA LEU A 9 -8.49 -48.96 35.36
C LEU A 9 -7.31 -48.01 35.05
N LEU A 10 -7.01 -47.79 33.76
CA LEU A 10 -6.10 -46.75 33.34
C LEU A 10 -6.82 -45.39 33.47
N LEU A 11 -6.55 -44.67 34.57
CA LEU A 11 -6.92 -43.25 34.70
C LEU A 11 -5.99 -42.46 33.77
N GLY A 12 -6.47 -42.15 32.57
CA GLY A 12 -5.83 -41.15 31.70
C GLY A 12 -5.92 -39.77 32.35
N THR A 13 -4.81 -39.24 32.84
CA THR A 13 -4.70 -37.85 33.29
C THR A 13 -4.85 -36.95 32.05
N LEU A 14 -6.02 -36.35 31.90
CA LEU A 14 -6.21 -35.20 30.98
C LEU A 14 -5.32 -34.06 31.50
N VAL A 15 -4.13 -33.92 30.92
CA VAL A 15 -3.31 -32.72 31.07
C VAL A 15 -4.08 -31.60 30.38
N PRO A 16 -4.50 -30.54 31.09
CA PRO A 16 -5.11 -29.39 30.42
C PRO A 16 -4.09 -28.82 29.44
N ALA A 17 -4.45 -28.77 28.18
CA ALA A 17 -3.66 -28.07 27.17
C ALA A 17 -3.56 -26.61 27.62
N CYS A 18 -2.39 -26.22 28.11
CA CYS A 18 -2.11 -24.83 28.47
C CYS A 18 -2.24 -24.02 27.17
N ALA A 19 -3.30 -23.23 27.02
CA ALA A 19 -3.45 -22.36 25.87
C ALA A 19 -2.23 -21.44 25.81
N GLU A 20 -1.53 -21.44 24.69
CA GLU A 20 -0.40 -20.51 24.50
C GLU A 20 -0.88 -19.08 24.74
N PRO A 21 -0.11 -18.27 25.49
CA PRO A 21 -0.49 -16.88 25.74
C PRO A 21 -0.58 -16.11 24.41
N ALA A 22 -1.63 -15.32 24.27
CA ALA A 22 -1.85 -14.53 23.05
C ALA A 22 -0.69 -13.56 22.81
N LYS A 23 -0.16 -13.57 21.59
CA LYS A 23 0.88 -12.63 21.15
C LYS A 23 0.32 -11.20 21.08
N LYS A 24 1.07 -10.24 21.60
CA LYS A 24 0.68 -8.84 21.70
C LYS A 24 1.12 -8.08 20.46
N VAL A 25 0.19 -7.58 19.68
CA VAL A 25 0.47 -6.76 18.48
C VAL A 25 0.00 -5.34 18.70
N PHE A 26 0.91 -4.38 18.53
CA PHE A 26 0.62 -2.97 18.56
C PHE A 26 0.48 -2.44 17.13
N LEU A 27 -0.73 -2.11 16.71
CA LEU A 27 -1.06 -1.72 15.34
C LEU A 27 -1.21 -0.20 15.25
N ILE A 28 -0.44 0.45 14.38
CA ILE A 28 -0.48 1.89 14.12
C ILE A 28 -0.94 2.15 12.70
N THR A 29 -2.08 2.82 12.55
CA THR A 29 -2.65 3.19 11.25
C THR A 29 -2.53 4.70 11.00
N ASN A 30 -2.54 5.11 9.72
CA ASN A 30 -2.56 6.52 9.35
C ASN A 30 -3.97 7.13 9.46
N ARG A 31 -5.00 6.33 9.08
CA ARG A 31 -6.41 6.75 9.11
C ARG A 31 -7.32 5.54 9.18
N GLY A 32 -7.94 5.33 10.32
CA GLY A 32 -8.89 4.25 10.51
C GLY A 32 -8.29 2.84 10.33
N CYS A 33 -9.11 1.82 10.53
CA CYS A 33 -8.80 0.43 10.21
C CYS A 33 -9.53 0.01 8.94
N GLU A 34 -9.00 0.44 7.79
CA GLU A 34 -9.53 0.10 6.46
C GLU A 34 -9.27 -1.38 6.11
N GLU A 35 -9.61 -1.79 4.89
CA GLU A 35 -9.55 -3.18 4.43
C GLU A 35 -8.19 -3.86 4.67
N ILE A 36 -7.08 -3.15 4.48
CA ILE A 36 -5.73 -3.67 4.74
C ILE A 36 -5.58 -4.09 6.20
N CYS A 37 -5.95 -3.19 7.12
CA CYS A 37 -5.88 -3.41 8.55
C CYS A 37 -6.81 -4.56 8.97
N GLN A 38 -8.03 -4.60 8.47
CA GLN A 38 -8.99 -5.67 8.77
C GLN A 38 -8.52 -7.01 8.24
N SER A 39 -7.97 -7.04 7.02
CA SER A 39 -7.41 -8.25 6.41
C SER A 39 -6.18 -8.73 7.18
N PHE A 40 -5.29 -7.82 7.56
CA PHE A 40 -4.14 -8.14 8.41
C PHE A 40 -4.56 -8.80 9.72
N ARG A 41 -5.52 -8.19 10.43
CA ARG A 41 -6.02 -8.73 11.71
C ARG A 41 -6.62 -10.11 11.54
N ARG A 42 -7.60 -10.28 10.63
CA ARG A 42 -8.25 -11.58 10.39
C ARG A 42 -7.23 -12.66 10.00
N SER A 43 -6.30 -12.33 9.10
CA SER A 43 -5.30 -13.29 8.62
C SER A 43 -4.27 -13.65 9.70
N LEU A 44 -3.95 -12.75 10.61
CA LEU A 44 -3.03 -13.05 11.71
C LEU A 44 -3.73 -13.84 12.83
N GLU A 45 -4.97 -13.51 13.17
CA GLU A 45 -5.80 -14.25 14.13
C GLU A 45 -6.05 -15.71 13.69
N SER A 46 -6.08 -15.97 12.38
CA SER A 46 -6.21 -17.35 11.86
C SER A 46 -4.94 -18.20 12.02
N GLN A 47 -3.79 -17.59 12.30
CA GLN A 47 -2.50 -18.28 12.46
C GLN A 47 -2.21 -18.64 13.94
N GLY A 48 -2.85 -17.96 14.89
CA GLY A 48 -2.66 -18.22 16.31
C GLY A 48 -3.29 -17.15 17.20
N PRO A 49 -3.24 -17.34 18.53
CA PRO A 49 -3.84 -16.40 19.47
C PRO A 49 -3.09 -15.06 19.48
N VAL A 50 -3.82 -13.99 19.17
CA VAL A 50 -3.27 -12.62 19.09
C VAL A 50 -4.18 -11.64 19.83
N SER A 51 -3.57 -10.68 20.51
CA SER A 51 -4.26 -9.52 21.09
C SER A 51 -3.75 -8.23 20.44
N PHE A 52 -4.67 -7.35 20.03
CA PHE A 52 -4.33 -6.11 19.34
C PHE A 52 -4.53 -4.89 20.25
N THR A 53 -3.50 -4.05 20.33
CA THR A 53 -3.62 -2.66 20.75
C THR A 53 -3.55 -1.79 19.51
N TRP A 54 -4.62 -1.06 19.20
CA TRP A 54 -4.69 -0.24 17.98
C TRP A 54 -4.62 1.25 18.30
N ARG A 55 -3.85 1.99 17.49
CA ARG A 55 -3.75 3.45 17.53
C ARG A 55 -3.86 4.02 16.11
N ASP A 56 -4.56 5.12 15.98
CA ASP A 56 -4.79 5.79 14.72
C ASP A 56 -4.20 7.21 14.77
N ALA A 57 -3.36 7.52 13.77
CA ALA A 57 -2.80 8.86 13.60
C ALA A 57 -3.84 9.88 13.11
N VAL A 58 -4.96 9.41 12.53
CA VAL A 58 -6.03 10.27 11.98
C VAL A 58 -5.48 11.29 10.96
N GLY A 59 -4.49 10.85 10.13
CA GLY A 59 -3.80 11.70 9.16
C GLY A 59 -2.72 12.63 9.74
N ASP A 60 -2.57 12.68 11.05
CA ASP A 60 -1.56 13.50 11.74
C ASP A 60 -0.37 12.66 12.21
N ILE A 61 0.69 12.64 11.41
CA ILE A 61 1.92 11.88 11.68
C ILE A 61 2.62 12.33 12.98
N SER A 62 2.40 13.55 13.45
CA SER A 62 3.02 14.04 14.69
C SER A 62 2.59 13.22 15.92
N ARG A 63 1.40 12.62 15.90
CA ARG A 63 0.86 11.74 16.96
C ARG A 63 1.64 10.44 17.11
N VAL A 64 2.32 9.99 16.07
CA VAL A 64 3.03 8.70 16.07
C VAL A 64 4.16 8.67 17.09
N ALA A 65 4.79 9.81 17.39
CA ALA A 65 5.81 9.89 18.42
C ALA A 65 5.28 9.44 19.81
N GLY A 66 4.05 9.80 20.16
CA GLY A 66 3.37 9.32 21.37
C GLY A 66 3.09 7.82 21.34
N PHE A 67 2.69 7.28 20.18
CA PHE A 67 2.44 5.84 20.02
C PHE A 67 3.73 5.01 20.09
N VAL A 68 4.85 5.54 19.61
CA VAL A 68 6.17 4.92 19.79
C VAL A 68 6.56 4.84 21.26
N ALA A 69 6.33 5.91 22.03
CA ALA A 69 6.59 5.91 23.48
C ALA A 69 5.70 4.88 24.22
N GLU A 70 4.42 4.80 23.84
CA GLU A 70 3.48 3.80 24.37
C GLU A 70 3.91 2.38 24.01
N ALA A 71 4.30 2.09 22.75
CA ALA A 71 4.79 0.80 22.34
C ALA A 71 6.04 0.36 23.14
N ARG A 72 6.97 1.30 23.42
CA ARG A 72 8.13 1.04 24.28
C ARG A 72 7.74 0.65 25.69
N ALA A 73 6.74 1.30 26.27
CA ALA A 73 6.25 1.01 27.62
C ALA A 73 5.52 -0.35 27.67
N LEU A 74 4.69 -0.66 26.69
CA LEU A 74 3.89 -1.88 26.63
C LEU A 74 4.69 -3.13 26.23
N ARG A 75 5.84 -2.96 25.54
CA ARG A 75 6.69 -4.05 25.06
C ARG A 75 5.88 -5.12 24.32
N PRO A 76 5.17 -4.78 23.22
CA PRO A 76 4.47 -5.78 22.42
C PRO A 76 5.45 -6.74 21.77
N ASP A 77 4.98 -7.92 21.38
CA ASP A 77 5.78 -8.89 20.62
C ASP A 77 6.05 -8.39 19.20
N LEU A 78 5.17 -7.54 18.66
CA LEU A 78 5.29 -6.97 17.33
C LEU A 78 4.56 -5.63 17.22
N VAL A 79 5.14 -4.70 16.47
CA VAL A 79 4.47 -3.47 16.01
C VAL A 79 4.15 -3.61 14.53
N ALA A 80 2.89 -3.41 14.15
CA ALA A 80 2.47 -3.35 12.75
C ALA A 80 2.19 -1.89 12.37
N THR A 81 2.70 -1.46 11.20
CA THR A 81 2.54 -0.07 10.73
C THR A 81 1.87 -0.03 9.37
N TRP A 82 0.97 0.93 9.15
CA TRP A 82 0.28 1.12 7.90
C TRP A 82 0.62 2.49 7.28
N GLY A 83 1.22 2.45 6.09
CA GLY A 83 1.60 3.61 5.30
C GLY A 83 3.05 4.08 5.52
N THR A 84 3.61 4.72 4.49
CA THR A 84 5.02 5.15 4.46
C THR A 84 5.36 6.12 5.59
N GLY A 85 4.52 7.16 5.82
CA GLY A 85 4.77 8.18 6.84
C GLY A 85 4.76 7.61 8.25
N VAL A 86 3.76 6.78 8.61
CA VAL A 86 3.68 6.09 9.90
C VAL A 86 4.88 5.19 10.10
N THR A 87 5.23 4.40 9.08
CA THR A 87 6.38 3.49 9.15
C THR A 87 7.68 4.24 9.42
N LEU A 88 7.95 5.32 8.68
CA LEU A 88 9.14 6.16 8.90
C LEU A 88 9.15 6.81 10.28
N ALA A 89 8.00 7.28 10.77
CA ALA A 89 7.92 7.86 12.13
C ALA A 89 8.19 6.81 13.22
N VAL A 90 7.89 5.51 12.97
CA VAL A 90 8.14 4.41 13.92
C VAL A 90 9.57 3.90 13.89
N ILE A 91 10.15 3.67 12.69
CA ILE A 91 11.46 3.02 12.57
C ILE A 91 12.58 3.94 12.09
N GLY A 92 12.26 5.12 11.58
CA GLY A 92 13.20 6.04 10.94
C GLY A 92 13.77 5.52 9.61
N PRO A 93 14.46 6.36 8.86
CA PRO A 93 15.16 5.92 7.66
C PRO A 93 16.32 4.98 8.02
N HIS A 94 16.62 4.01 7.14
CA HIS A 94 17.65 2.98 7.43
C HIS A 94 19.08 3.54 7.54
N ASP A 95 19.34 4.68 6.92
CA ASP A 95 20.66 5.34 6.90
C ASP A 95 20.86 6.35 8.05
N ALA A 96 19.77 6.81 8.69
CA ALA A 96 19.81 7.77 9.78
C ALA A 96 18.73 7.52 10.87
N PRO A 97 18.64 6.30 11.45
CA PRO A 97 17.65 6.04 12.50
C PRO A 97 18.10 6.66 13.83
N ASP A 98 17.22 7.43 14.46
CA ASP A 98 17.46 7.97 15.80
C ASP A 98 16.90 7.01 16.86
N PRO A 99 17.75 6.37 17.71
CA PRO A 99 17.29 5.44 18.73
C PRO A 99 16.36 6.03 19.79
N ARG A 100 16.43 7.34 20.01
CA ARG A 100 15.57 8.03 20.98
C ARG A 100 14.14 8.16 20.46
N ARG A 101 13.98 8.24 19.15
CA ARG A 101 12.69 8.47 18.47
C ARG A 101 12.12 7.20 17.85
N HIS A 102 12.96 6.29 17.36
CA HIS A 102 12.57 5.15 16.53
C HIS A 102 12.77 3.79 17.24
N LEU A 103 11.89 2.83 16.97
CA LEU A 103 12.00 1.48 17.51
C LEU A 103 13.12 0.72 16.80
N LYS A 104 13.98 0.04 17.61
CA LYS A 104 15.07 -0.82 17.14
C LYS A 104 15.07 -2.21 17.76
N ASP A 105 14.45 -2.35 18.93
CA ASP A 105 14.45 -3.53 19.79
C ASP A 105 13.12 -4.28 19.81
N ILE A 106 12.13 -3.78 19.07
CA ILE A 106 10.83 -4.43 18.89
C ILE A 106 10.68 -4.75 17.40
N ALA A 107 10.18 -5.94 17.08
CA ALA A 107 9.90 -6.36 15.72
C ALA A 107 8.84 -5.43 15.08
N VAL A 108 9.08 -5.01 13.84
CA VAL A 108 8.15 -4.15 13.08
C VAL A 108 7.83 -4.79 11.75
N VAL A 109 6.53 -4.92 11.44
CA VAL A 109 6.06 -5.29 10.10
C VAL A 109 5.32 -4.10 9.49
N TYR A 110 5.81 -3.64 8.34
CA TYR A 110 5.14 -2.56 7.61
C TYR A 110 4.22 -3.10 6.52
N MET A 111 3.14 -2.37 6.25
CA MET A 111 2.20 -2.61 5.17
C MET A 111 1.82 -1.30 4.46
N TYR A 112 1.43 -1.41 3.18
CA TYR A 112 1.04 -0.29 2.33
C TYR A 112 2.12 0.79 2.21
N VAL A 113 3.35 0.34 2.02
CA VAL A 113 4.49 1.23 1.70
C VAL A 113 4.71 1.18 0.19
N GLY A 114 4.60 2.31 -0.47
CA GLY A 114 4.64 2.41 -1.93
C GLY A 114 5.98 1.96 -2.52
N ASN A 115 7.08 2.55 -2.04
CA ASN A 115 8.44 2.15 -2.43
C ASN A 115 9.32 2.11 -1.19
N PRO A 116 9.49 0.96 -0.57
CA PRO A 116 10.23 0.85 0.69
C PRO A 116 11.72 1.19 0.55
N VAL A 117 12.33 0.97 -0.62
CA VAL A 117 13.76 1.29 -0.84
C VAL A 117 13.97 2.80 -0.94
N GLU A 118 13.21 3.47 -1.79
CA GLU A 118 13.34 4.91 -1.95
C GLU A 118 12.89 5.71 -0.74
N SER A 119 11.87 5.22 -0.05
CA SER A 119 11.46 5.78 1.24
C SER A 119 12.47 5.50 2.35
N LYS A 120 13.60 4.84 2.04
CA LYS A 120 14.63 4.46 3.00
C LYS A 120 14.14 3.60 4.18
N ILE A 121 13.03 2.91 3.99
CA ILE A 121 12.48 1.93 4.94
C ILE A 121 13.25 0.62 4.85
N ALA A 122 13.51 0.15 3.63
CA ALA A 122 14.29 -1.04 3.34
C ALA A 122 15.58 -0.68 2.58
N ARG A 123 16.63 -1.52 2.71
CA ARG A 123 17.89 -1.34 2.00
C ARG A 123 17.86 -1.90 0.58
N SER A 124 16.98 -2.89 0.34
CA SER A 124 16.82 -3.54 -0.96
C SER A 124 15.38 -3.97 -1.19
N ALA A 125 15.06 -4.28 -2.45
CA ALA A 125 13.75 -4.85 -2.81
C ALA A 125 13.60 -6.29 -2.31
N ALA A 126 14.71 -7.03 -2.09
CA ALA A 126 14.67 -8.43 -1.69
C ALA A 126 14.40 -8.62 -0.20
N GLN A 127 14.87 -7.71 0.63
CA GLN A 127 14.69 -7.76 2.10
C GLN A 127 14.94 -6.37 2.72
N SER A 128 14.40 -6.16 3.93
CA SER A 128 14.56 -4.85 4.59
C SER A 128 16.02 -4.50 4.89
N GLY A 129 16.87 -5.49 5.15
CA GLY A 129 18.26 -5.31 5.56
C GLY A 129 18.40 -4.66 6.96
N ARG A 130 17.33 -4.70 7.78
CA ARG A 130 17.25 -4.15 9.14
C ARG A 130 16.84 -5.28 10.10
N PRO A 131 17.55 -5.49 11.22
CA PRO A 131 17.37 -6.67 12.06
C PRO A 131 15.96 -6.82 12.64
N ASN A 132 15.27 -5.70 12.87
CA ASN A 132 13.95 -5.68 13.51
C ASN A 132 12.81 -5.34 12.54
N VAL A 133 13.03 -5.25 11.23
CA VAL A 133 12.01 -4.77 10.28
C VAL A 133 11.76 -5.79 9.19
N ALA A 134 10.49 -6.11 8.97
CA ALA A 134 10.01 -6.87 7.81
C ALA A 134 8.85 -6.14 7.12
N GLY A 135 8.51 -6.55 5.90
CA GLY A 135 7.38 -6.02 5.16
C GLY A 135 7.43 -6.43 3.70
N ALA A 136 6.40 -6.10 2.94
CA ALA A 136 6.27 -6.48 1.54
C ALA A 136 6.33 -5.25 0.63
N ASN A 137 6.88 -5.43 -0.57
CA ASN A 137 6.72 -4.47 -1.64
C ASN A 137 5.35 -4.71 -2.30
N THR A 138 4.47 -3.73 -2.15
CA THR A 138 3.09 -3.83 -2.64
C THR A 138 2.83 -2.95 -3.86
N SER A 139 3.85 -2.30 -4.39
CA SER A 139 3.75 -1.48 -5.60
C SER A 139 3.60 -2.36 -6.83
N VAL A 140 2.72 -1.95 -7.72
CA VAL A 140 2.63 -2.55 -9.05
C VAL A 140 3.84 -2.09 -9.88
N PRO A 141 4.63 -3.00 -10.49
CA PRO A 141 5.74 -2.60 -11.33
C PRO A 141 5.30 -1.69 -12.49
N VAL A 142 6.02 -0.61 -12.74
CA VAL A 142 5.66 0.38 -13.79
C VAL A 142 5.64 -0.28 -15.17
N GLU A 143 6.52 -1.24 -15.43
CA GLU A 143 6.55 -2.02 -16.67
C GLU A 143 5.26 -2.82 -16.91
N ALA A 144 4.64 -3.35 -15.86
CA ALA A 144 3.34 -4.03 -15.96
C ALA A 144 2.22 -3.02 -16.28
N GLN A 145 2.31 -1.82 -15.72
CA GLN A 145 1.36 -0.74 -15.98
C GLN A 145 1.47 -0.26 -17.43
N ILE A 146 2.70 -0.07 -17.95
CA ILE A 146 2.94 0.31 -19.37
C ILE A 146 2.36 -0.74 -20.31
N ARG A 147 2.62 -2.04 -20.05
CA ARG A 147 2.04 -3.13 -20.85
C ARG A 147 0.52 -3.12 -20.83
N LEU A 148 -0.10 -2.87 -19.69
CA LEU A 148 -1.56 -2.78 -19.59
C LEU A 148 -2.09 -1.60 -20.41
N LEU A 149 -1.52 -0.41 -20.25
CA LEU A 149 -1.90 0.78 -20.99
C LEU A 149 -1.78 0.57 -22.51
N ALA A 150 -0.65 0.01 -22.97
CA ALA A 150 -0.42 -0.32 -24.37
C ALA A 150 -1.36 -1.43 -24.89
N SER A 151 -1.85 -2.32 -24.02
CA SER A 151 -2.83 -3.33 -24.39
C SER A 151 -4.25 -2.78 -24.52
N TYR A 152 -4.53 -1.65 -23.88
CA TYR A 152 -5.84 -0.99 -23.94
C TYR A 152 -6.00 -0.18 -25.24
N ARG A 153 -4.98 0.60 -25.61
CA ARG A 153 -4.90 1.37 -26.86
C ARG A 153 -3.43 1.68 -27.20
N PRO A 154 -3.12 2.11 -28.46
CA PRO A 154 -1.80 2.61 -28.79
C PRO A 154 -1.33 3.67 -27.78
N LEU A 155 -0.10 3.55 -27.31
CA LEU A 155 0.47 4.38 -26.24
C LEU A 155 1.70 5.12 -26.77
N ALA A 156 1.54 6.40 -27.10
CA ALA A 156 2.62 7.27 -27.55
C ALA A 156 2.92 8.42 -26.58
N LYS A 157 1.90 8.84 -25.82
CA LYS A 157 2.01 9.99 -24.90
C LYS A 157 1.26 9.74 -23.60
N VAL A 158 1.87 10.14 -22.48
CA VAL A 158 1.25 10.13 -21.16
C VAL A 158 1.34 11.49 -20.52
N GLY A 159 0.24 11.96 -19.94
CA GLY A 159 0.20 13.16 -19.12
C GLY A 159 0.31 12.81 -17.64
N MET A 160 0.95 13.66 -16.86
CA MET A 160 1.00 13.57 -15.39
C MET A 160 0.67 14.90 -14.76
N LEU A 161 -0.12 14.86 -13.69
CA LEU A 161 -0.48 16.01 -12.87
C LEU A 161 -0.11 15.69 -11.42
N TYR A 162 0.68 16.54 -10.75
CA TYR A 162 1.08 16.32 -9.37
C TYR A 162 1.46 17.61 -8.63
N ASN A 163 1.45 17.55 -7.30
CA ASN A 163 1.91 18.60 -6.40
C ASN A 163 3.36 18.34 -5.97
N THR A 164 4.07 19.39 -5.55
CA THR A 164 5.49 19.31 -5.23
C THR A 164 5.83 19.44 -3.75
N ASP A 165 4.82 19.66 -2.89
CA ASP A 165 4.98 19.72 -1.43
C ASP A 165 5.18 18.33 -0.78
N GLU A 166 4.81 17.26 -1.48
CA GLU A 166 5.05 15.89 -1.03
C GLU A 166 6.22 15.27 -1.82
N PRO A 167 7.40 15.07 -1.19
CA PRO A 167 8.58 14.49 -1.87
C PRO A 167 8.31 13.14 -2.54
N ALA A 168 7.42 12.32 -1.95
CA ALA A 168 7.04 11.02 -2.52
C ALA A 168 6.37 11.16 -3.89
N ALA A 169 5.52 12.18 -4.10
CA ALA A 169 4.88 12.43 -5.39
C ALA A 169 5.89 12.86 -6.45
N VAL A 170 6.85 13.71 -6.08
CA VAL A 170 7.94 14.16 -6.98
C VAL A 170 8.80 12.98 -7.40
N THR A 171 9.18 12.12 -6.45
CA THR A 171 9.96 10.91 -6.71
C THR A 171 9.21 9.94 -7.62
N GLN A 172 7.93 9.68 -7.33
CA GLN A 172 7.08 8.82 -8.16
C GLN A 172 6.97 9.38 -9.59
N ALA A 173 6.74 10.69 -9.76
CA ALA A 173 6.66 11.32 -11.08
C ALA A 173 7.96 11.13 -11.88
N ALA A 174 9.12 11.32 -11.25
CA ALA A 174 10.42 11.13 -11.89
C ALA A 174 10.65 9.67 -12.35
N GLN A 175 10.28 8.68 -11.53
CA GLN A 175 10.39 7.26 -11.87
C GLN A 175 9.47 6.85 -13.00
N VAL A 176 8.19 7.27 -12.91
CA VAL A 176 7.21 7.02 -13.95
C VAL A 176 7.67 7.63 -15.27
N ARG A 177 8.14 8.87 -15.26
CA ARG A 177 8.72 9.51 -16.46
C ARG A 177 9.85 8.67 -17.05
N GLN A 178 10.85 8.33 -16.25
CA GLN A 178 12.00 7.53 -16.69
C GLN A 178 11.58 6.20 -17.31
N ALA A 179 10.62 5.52 -16.70
CA ALA A 179 10.12 4.24 -17.21
C ALA A 179 9.39 4.39 -18.54
N PHE A 180 8.51 5.38 -18.68
CA PHE A 180 7.78 5.61 -19.93
C PHE A 180 8.72 6.06 -21.08
N GLU A 181 9.65 6.98 -20.80
CA GLU A 181 10.66 7.41 -21.77
C GLU A 181 11.56 6.24 -22.21
N GLY A 182 11.91 5.31 -21.30
CA GLY A 182 12.62 4.07 -21.61
C GLY A 182 11.86 3.15 -22.58
N HIS A 183 10.53 3.32 -22.70
CA HIS A 183 9.68 2.61 -23.67
C HIS A 183 9.29 3.48 -24.86
N SER A 184 10.01 4.59 -25.13
CA SER A 184 9.72 5.53 -26.19
C SER A 184 8.33 6.21 -26.14
N VAL A 185 7.77 6.32 -24.92
CA VAL A 185 6.52 7.03 -24.67
C VAL A 185 6.85 8.44 -24.19
N GLN A 186 6.31 9.46 -24.85
CA GLN A 186 6.49 10.85 -24.44
C GLN A 186 5.73 11.12 -23.14
N VAL A 187 6.35 11.88 -22.23
CA VAL A 187 5.73 12.28 -20.97
C VAL A 187 5.56 13.79 -20.90
N SER A 188 4.34 14.23 -20.66
CA SER A 188 4.00 15.63 -20.40
C SER A 188 3.66 15.81 -18.93
N GLU A 189 4.38 16.69 -18.25
CA GLU A 189 4.19 16.94 -16.81
C GLU A 189 3.61 18.32 -16.57
N VAL A 190 2.60 18.40 -15.72
CA VAL A 190 2.11 19.67 -15.19
C VAL A 190 2.13 19.61 -13.67
N ARG A 191 2.86 20.53 -13.07
CA ARG A 191 2.89 20.72 -11.64
C ARG A 191 1.74 21.62 -11.22
N LEU A 192 1.01 21.20 -10.21
CA LEU A 192 -0.06 22.02 -9.64
C LEU A 192 0.53 23.32 -9.04
N PRO A 193 -0.12 24.46 -9.27
CA PRO A 193 0.31 25.71 -8.66
C PRO A 193 0.20 25.64 -7.14
N MET A 194 1.14 26.27 -6.46
CA MET A 194 1.18 26.36 -5.01
C MET A 194 0.58 27.68 -4.55
N THR A 195 -0.08 27.67 -3.40
CA THR A 195 -0.51 28.91 -2.72
C THR A 195 0.69 29.61 -2.09
N ALA A 196 0.50 30.83 -1.65
CA ALA A 196 1.53 31.58 -0.93
C ALA A 196 1.95 30.88 0.40
N SER A 197 1.09 30.04 0.97
CA SER A 197 1.40 29.24 2.16
C SER A 197 2.13 27.93 1.86
N GLY A 198 2.49 27.65 0.58
CA GLY A 198 3.20 26.44 0.18
C GLY A 198 2.33 25.18 0.12
N THR A 199 1.01 25.31 0.01
CA THR A 199 0.08 24.20 -0.18
C THR A 199 -0.42 24.16 -1.64
N PRO A 200 -0.77 22.99 -2.19
CA PRO A 200 -1.30 22.90 -3.54
C PRO A 200 -2.65 23.63 -3.68
N ASN A 201 -2.81 24.33 -4.80
CA ASN A 201 -4.02 25.10 -5.08
C ASN A 201 -5.04 24.32 -5.91
N ALA A 202 -6.16 23.92 -5.30
CA ALA A 202 -7.22 23.18 -5.98
C ALA A 202 -7.85 23.98 -7.16
N SER A 203 -7.91 25.33 -7.08
CA SER A 203 -8.46 26.15 -8.16
C SER A 203 -7.59 26.09 -9.44
N GLY A 204 -6.34 25.66 -9.35
CA GLY A 204 -5.45 25.47 -10.48
C GLY A 204 -5.63 24.16 -11.25
N ILE A 205 -6.43 23.22 -10.75
CA ILE A 205 -6.61 21.89 -11.36
C ILE A 205 -7.17 22.02 -12.80
N ALA A 206 -8.19 22.85 -13.01
CA ALA A 206 -8.79 23.02 -14.34
C ALA A 206 -7.76 23.53 -15.36
N ALA A 207 -7.01 24.58 -15.03
CA ALA A 207 -5.97 25.14 -15.92
C ALA A 207 -4.84 24.14 -16.17
N ALA A 208 -4.45 23.34 -15.17
CA ALA A 208 -3.45 22.29 -15.31
C ALA A 208 -3.93 21.17 -16.27
N LEU A 209 -5.21 20.79 -16.20
CA LEU A 209 -5.81 19.83 -17.11
C LEU A 209 -5.93 20.41 -18.54
N ASP A 210 -6.24 21.70 -18.70
CA ASP A 210 -6.23 22.38 -20.01
C ASP A 210 -4.84 22.35 -20.65
N GLN A 211 -3.81 22.60 -19.86
CA GLN A 211 -2.42 22.53 -20.33
C GLN A 211 -2.03 21.12 -20.77
N LEU A 212 -2.46 20.09 -20.07
CA LEU A 212 -2.23 18.69 -20.46
C LEU A 212 -3.04 18.32 -21.71
N ASP A 213 -4.28 18.80 -21.83
CA ASP A 213 -5.12 18.50 -23.00
C ASP A 213 -4.52 19.05 -24.31
N LEU A 214 -3.81 20.16 -24.26
CA LEU A 214 -3.07 20.68 -25.43
C LEU A 214 -2.02 19.70 -25.96
N GLN A 215 -1.49 18.82 -25.11
CA GLN A 215 -0.51 17.81 -25.48
C GLN A 215 -1.15 16.54 -26.04
N LYS A 216 -2.48 16.40 -25.91
CA LYS A 216 -3.25 15.22 -26.34
C LYS A 216 -2.67 13.90 -25.85
N PRO A 217 -2.54 13.69 -24.53
CA PRO A 217 -2.02 12.44 -24.00
C PRO A 217 -3.01 11.29 -24.26
N ASP A 218 -2.48 10.08 -24.50
CA ASP A 218 -3.28 8.86 -24.62
C ASP A 218 -3.91 8.48 -23.30
N PHE A 219 -3.19 8.75 -22.19
CA PHE A 219 -3.67 8.59 -20.83
C PHE A 219 -3.16 9.71 -19.92
N LEU A 220 -3.98 10.10 -18.96
CA LEU A 220 -3.56 10.83 -17.77
C LEU A 220 -3.17 9.81 -16.68
N TYR A 221 -1.89 9.75 -16.35
CA TYR A 221 -1.38 8.85 -15.32
C TYR A 221 -1.48 9.52 -13.93
N TYR A 222 -2.10 8.82 -13.00
CA TYR A 222 -2.26 9.30 -11.62
C TYR A 222 -0.97 9.20 -10.83
N ILE A 223 -0.48 10.34 -10.34
CA ILE A 223 0.59 10.43 -9.35
C ILE A 223 -0.04 10.60 -7.97
N GLY A 224 0.25 9.66 -7.07
CA GLY A 224 -0.36 9.60 -5.75
C GLY A 224 0.20 10.63 -4.77
N SER A 225 -0.67 11.42 -4.16
CA SER A 225 -0.37 12.28 -3.02
C SER A 225 -1.62 12.42 -2.15
N THR A 226 -1.47 12.98 -0.95
CA THR A 226 -2.61 13.34 -0.09
C THR A 226 -3.54 14.31 -0.79
N PHE A 227 -2.97 15.31 -1.48
CA PHE A 227 -3.74 16.31 -2.21
C PHE A 227 -4.45 15.70 -3.42
N THR A 228 -3.75 15.00 -4.31
CA THR A 228 -4.35 14.46 -5.55
C THR A 228 -5.42 13.40 -5.23
N LEU A 229 -5.28 12.64 -4.13
CA LEU A 229 -6.31 11.70 -3.69
C LEU A 229 -7.56 12.44 -3.17
N ARG A 230 -7.38 13.50 -2.41
CA ARG A 230 -8.50 14.33 -1.93
C ARG A 230 -9.26 14.95 -3.09
N GLU A 231 -8.56 15.42 -4.11
CA GLU A 231 -9.13 16.10 -5.28
C GLU A 231 -9.43 15.12 -6.44
N ILE A 232 -9.33 13.81 -6.24
CA ILE A 232 -9.40 12.81 -7.32
C ILE A 232 -10.70 12.90 -8.14
N LYS A 233 -11.83 13.24 -7.48
CA LYS A 233 -13.11 13.43 -8.17
C LYS A 233 -13.06 14.59 -9.16
N ALA A 234 -12.52 15.72 -8.73
CA ALA A 234 -12.38 16.90 -9.58
C ALA A 234 -11.40 16.66 -10.74
N ILE A 235 -10.26 16.02 -10.43
CA ILE A 235 -9.23 15.70 -11.43
C ILE A 235 -9.78 14.73 -12.48
N SER A 236 -10.40 13.62 -12.06
CA SER A 236 -10.88 12.58 -12.98
C SER A 236 -12.10 13.02 -13.81
N ALA A 237 -13.04 13.73 -13.20
CA ALA A 237 -14.16 14.32 -13.93
C ALA A 237 -13.69 15.39 -14.96
N GLY A 238 -12.74 16.24 -14.56
CA GLY A 238 -12.13 17.22 -15.43
C GLY A 238 -11.34 16.60 -16.60
N ALA A 239 -10.69 15.46 -16.37
CA ALA A 239 -10.01 14.68 -17.41
C ALA A 239 -11.03 14.09 -18.42
N ILE A 240 -12.11 13.47 -17.93
CA ILE A 240 -13.18 12.93 -18.79
C ILE A 240 -13.82 14.03 -19.63
N ALA A 241 -14.10 15.20 -19.05
CA ALA A 241 -14.69 16.34 -19.79
C ALA A 241 -13.81 16.81 -20.95
N ARG A 242 -12.50 16.53 -20.92
CA ARG A 242 -11.53 16.84 -21.99
C ARG A 242 -11.21 15.64 -22.88
N GLY A 243 -11.89 14.51 -22.69
CA GLY A 243 -11.64 13.28 -23.44
C GLY A 243 -10.32 12.59 -23.08
N MET A 244 -9.71 12.91 -21.93
CA MET A 244 -8.49 12.28 -21.45
C MET A 244 -8.82 11.07 -20.58
N PRO A 245 -8.53 9.83 -21.01
CA PRO A 245 -8.70 8.65 -20.17
C PRO A 245 -7.68 8.65 -19.03
N MET A 246 -8.12 8.35 -17.81
CA MET A 246 -7.25 8.36 -16.66
C MET A 246 -6.89 6.94 -16.21
N PHE A 247 -5.62 6.72 -15.86
CA PHE A 247 -5.10 5.49 -15.28
C PHE A 247 -4.66 5.72 -13.83
N SER A 248 -4.92 4.73 -12.97
CA SER A 248 -4.42 4.74 -11.58
C SER A 248 -3.74 3.42 -11.21
N PRO A 249 -2.53 3.46 -10.60
CA PRO A 249 -1.89 2.30 -9.99
C PRO A 249 -2.35 2.01 -8.56
N THR A 250 -3.33 2.78 -8.04
CA THR A 250 -3.82 2.65 -6.66
C THR A 250 -5.33 2.50 -6.60
N GLU A 251 -5.79 1.56 -5.78
CA GLU A 251 -7.21 1.28 -5.62
C GLU A 251 -8.01 2.47 -5.07
N PRO A 252 -7.56 3.21 -4.04
CA PRO A 252 -8.31 4.36 -3.53
C PRO A 252 -8.61 5.41 -4.59
N ALA A 253 -7.64 5.76 -5.43
CA ALA A 253 -7.86 6.74 -6.49
C ALA A 253 -8.81 6.21 -7.57
N PHE A 254 -8.71 4.93 -7.91
CA PHE A 254 -9.62 4.30 -8.87
C PHE A 254 -11.07 4.28 -8.36
N ARG A 255 -11.28 3.86 -7.11
CA ARG A 255 -12.64 3.71 -6.55
C ARG A 255 -13.30 5.03 -6.16
N GLN A 256 -12.54 6.06 -5.83
CA GLN A 256 -13.07 7.37 -5.43
C GLN A 256 -13.28 8.32 -6.60
N GLY A 257 -12.55 8.12 -7.70
CA GLY A 257 -12.61 8.95 -8.90
C GLY A 257 -13.29 8.26 -10.07
N SER A 258 -13.51 9.02 -11.14
CA SER A 258 -13.97 8.50 -12.44
C SER A 258 -12.78 8.05 -13.28
N VAL A 259 -11.93 7.20 -12.73
CA VAL A 259 -10.73 6.67 -13.39
C VAL A 259 -11.13 5.54 -14.33
N LEU A 260 -10.65 5.57 -15.59
CA LEU A 260 -11.01 4.55 -16.58
C LEU A 260 -10.41 3.20 -16.31
N LEU A 261 -9.11 3.17 -16.01
CA LEU A 261 -8.31 1.95 -15.96
C LEU A 261 -7.43 1.93 -14.71
N GLY A 262 -7.40 0.81 -14.01
CA GLY A 262 -6.53 0.57 -12.87
C GLY A 262 -5.74 -0.72 -13.01
N LEU A 263 -4.49 -0.71 -12.53
CA LEU A 263 -3.72 -1.91 -12.23
C LEU A 263 -3.27 -1.81 -10.79
N ILE A 264 -3.90 -2.58 -9.92
CA ILE A 264 -3.79 -2.39 -8.48
C ILE A 264 -3.29 -3.64 -7.77
N SER A 265 -2.63 -3.43 -6.63
CA SER A 265 -2.44 -4.47 -5.63
C SER A 265 -3.67 -4.48 -4.72
N PRO A 266 -4.43 -5.59 -4.67
CA PRO A 266 -5.64 -5.66 -3.84
C PRO A 266 -5.32 -5.39 -2.37
N LEU A 267 -6.08 -4.48 -1.75
CA LEU A 267 -5.83 -4.05 -0.36
C LEU A 267 -5.85 -5.23 0.62
N ALA A 268 -6.79 -6.15 0.44
CA ALA A 268 -6.85 -7.36 1.26
C ALA A 268 -5.58 -8.20 1.15
N GLY A 269 -5.03 -8.38 -0.06
CA GLY A 269 -3.78 -9.11 -0.30
C GLY A 269 -2.57 -8.48 0.39
N ILE A 270 -2.51 -7.16 0.44
CA ILE A 270 -1.46 -6.44 1.18
C ILE A 270 -1.50 -6.79 2.66
N GLY A 271 -2.68 -6.78 3.28
CA GLY A 271 -2.88 -7.15 4.68
C GLY A 271 -2.51 -8.62 4.94
N GLN A 272 -2.89 -9.53 4.03
CA GLN A 272 -2.57 -10.97 4.15
C GLN A 272 -1.07 -11.23 4.11
N VAL A 273 -0.35 -10.61 3.18
CA VAL A 273 1.11 -10.75 3.08
C VAL A 273 1.82 -10.22 4.34
N ALA A 274 1.38 -9.07 4.84
CA ALA A 274 1.92 -8.53 6.08
C ALA A 274 1.60 -9.44 7.30
N ALA A 275 0.40 -10.03 7.34
CA ALA A 275 0.01 -10.99 8.37
C ALA A 275 0.83 -12.28 8.30
N TYR A 276 1.14 -12.77 7.10
CA TYR A 276 2.04 -13.91 6.92
C TYR A 276 3.43 -13.62 7.51
N GLN A 277 4.02 -12.46 7.21
CA GLN A 277 5.31 -12.08 7.79
C GLN A 277 5.25 -11.91 9.31
N ALA A 278 4.19 -11.29 9.83
CA ALA A 278 3.98 -11.19 11.27
C ALA A 278 3.87 -12.56 11.93
N GLY A 279 3.17 -13.51 11.32
CA GLY A 279 3.07 -14.89 11.77
C GLY A 279 4.42 -15.62 11.81
N GLN A 280 5.27 -15.42 10.78
CA GLN A 280 6.63 -15.97 10.75
C GLN A 280 7.45 -15.48 11.94
N ILE A 281 7.28 -14.23 12.36
CA ILE A 281 7.97 -13.65 13.50
C ILE A 281 7.39 -14.17 14.81
N LEU A 282 6.06 -14.09 14.96
CA LEU A 282 5.38 -14.35 16.23
C LEU A 282 5.28 -15.84 16.60
N PHE A 283 5.04 -16.71 15.62
CA PHE A 283 4.74 -18.13 15.84
C PHE A 283 5.85 -19.07 15.36
N HIS A 284 6.74 -18.60 14.47
CA HIS A 284 7.82 -19.43 13.91
C HIS A 284 9.22 -18.90 14.25
N SER A 285 9.33 -17.91 15.16
CA SER A 285 10.58 -17.36 15.67
C SER A 285 11.57 -16.89 14.58
N ARG A 286 11.06 -16.49 13.42
CA ARG A 286 11.89 -15.96 12.34
C ARG A 286 12.35 -14.54 12.67
N GLN A 287 13.60 -14.23 12.34
CA GLN A 287 14.13 -12.88 12.51
C GLN A 287 13.55 -11.95 11.42
N PRO A 288 13.01 -10.77 11.78
CA PRO A 288 12.39 -9.86 10.79
C PRO A 288 13.32 -9.52 9.63
N GLY A 289 14.59 -9.22 9.90
CA GLY A 289 15.57 -8.80 8.90
C GLY A 289 16.00 -9.89 7.92
N GLU A 290 15.72 -11.16 8.24
CA GLU A 290 16.02 -12.32 7.38
C GLU A 290 14.83 -12.70 6.48
N LEU A 291 13.66 -12.15 6.77
CA LEU A 291 12.49 -12.43 5.94
C LEU A 291 12.62 -11.76 4.57
N PRO A 292 12.35 -12.49 3.48
CA PRO A 292 12.29 -11.88 2.17
C PRO A 292 11.18 -10.83 2.14
N SER A 293 11.36 -9.76 1.35
CA SER A 293 10.30 -8.81 1.06
C SER A 293 9.52 -9.32 -0.16
N PRO A 294 8.40 -10.04 0.01
CA PRO A 294 7.67 -10.54 -1.12
C PRO A 294 7.08 -9.38 -1.91
N THR A 295 7.10 -9.50 -3.23
CA THR A 295 6.34 -8.63 -4.13
C THR A 295 5.03 -9.32 -4.41
N LEU A 296 3.93 -8.58 -4.32
CA LEU A 296 2.62 -9.09 -4.77
C LEU A 296 2.72 -9.40 -6.26
N THR A 297 2.45 -10.65 -6.62
CA THR A 297 2.50 -11.12 -8.01
C THR A 297 1.13 -11.07 -8.69
N HIS A 298 0.06 -10.99 -7.89
CA HIS A 298 -1.30 -10.89 -8.39
C HIS A 298 -1.78 -9.44 -8.27
N HIS A 299 -1.98 -8.84 -9.42
CA HIS A 299 -2.55 -7.50 -9.54
C HIS A 299 -3.91 -7.61 -10.22
N SER A 300 -4.87 -6.82 -9.76
CA SER A 300 -6.19 -6.74 -10.37
C SER A 300 -6.22 -5.65 -11.42
N VAL A 301 -6.75 -5.96 -12.59
CA VAL A 301 -7.10 -4.99 -13.61
C VAL A 301 -8.52 -4.52 -13.35
N LEU A 302 -8.70 -3.22 -13.12
CA LEU A 302 -10.00 -2.61 -12.91
C LEU A 302 -10.38 -1.75 -14.11
N ILE A 303 -11.60 -1.84 -14.59
CA ILE A 303 -12.13 -1.03 -15.70
C ILE A 303 -13.45 -0.41 -15.28
N ASN A 304 -13.51 0.92 -15.30
CA ASN A 304 -14.73 1.67 -15.05
C ASN A 304 -15.51 1.83 -16.35
N MET A 305 -16.65 1.14 -16.45
CA MET A 305 -17.48 1.13 -17.65
C MET A 305 -18.24 2.45 -17.86
N GLN A 306 -18.55 3.20 -16.81
CA GLN A 306 -19.13 4.55 -16.95
C GLN A 306 -18.11 5.52 -17.58
N ALA A 307 -16.86 5.48 -17.12
CA ALA A 307 -15.78 6.26 -17.71
C ALA A 307 -15.52 5.84 -19.17
N ALA A 308 -15.51 4.52 -19.46
CA ALA A 308 -15.37 4.01 -20.81
C ALA A 308 -16.48 4.51 -21.76
N HIS A 309 -17.73 4.50 -21.28
CA HIS A 309 -18.87 5.01 -22.02
C HIS A 309 -18.78 6.53 -22.25
N ALA A 310 -18.48 7.30 -21.21
CA ALA A 310 -18.34 8.76 -21.29
C ALA A 310 -17.26 9.19 -22.27
N LEU A 311 -16.13 8.45 -22.30
CA LEU A 311 -15.00 8.68 -23.20
C LEU A 311 -15.20 8.05 -24.61
N ARG A 312 -16.25 7.22 -24.81
CA ARG A 312 -16.44 6.38 -26.00
C ARG A 312 -15.20 5.53 -26.30
N LEU A 313 -14.52 5.08 -25.24
CA LEU A 313 -13.28 4.31 -25.31
C LEU A 313 -13.48 2.98 -24.57
N TYR A 314 -13.95 1.98 -25.31
CA TYR A 314 -14.27 0.66 -24.75
C TYR A 314 -13.04 -0.23 -24.65
N PRO A 315 -12.98 -1.10 -23.62
CA PRO A 315 -11.86 -2.01 -23.45
C PRO A 315 -11.82 -3.08 -24.55
N PRO A 316 -10.62 -3.48 -24.99
CA PRO A 316 -10.46 -4.63 -25.87
C PRO A 316 -11.00 -5.92 -25.26
N MET A 317 -11.57 -6.79 -26.08
CA MET A 317 -12.16 -8.09 -25.64
C MET A 317 -11.20 -8.91 -24.78
N LYS A 318 -9.90 -8.88 -25.09
CA LYS A 318 -8.88 -9.60 -24.32
C LYS A 318 -8.79 -9.16 -22.87
N LEU A 319 -9.00 -7.88 -22.58
CA LEU A 319 -8.96 -7.36 -21.22
C LEU A 319 -10.20 -7.73 -20.42
N LEU A 320 -11.36 -7.83 -21.08
CA LEU A 320 -12.62 -8.19 -20.43
C LEU A 320 -12.63 -9.59 -19.82
N GLN A 321 -11.72 -10.47 -20.26
CA GLN A 321 -11.66 -11.86 -19.77
C GLN A 321 -11.11 -11.98 -18.34
N PHE A 322 -10.34 -10.98 -17.87
CA PHE A 322 -9.69 -11.02 -16.55
C PHE A 322 -9.79 -9.72 -15.77
N ALA A 323 -10.42 -8.69 -16.34
CA ALA A 323 -10.64 -7.42 -15.64
C ALA A 323 -11.90 -7.48 -14.77
N GLU A 324 -11.81 -6.85 -13.61
CA GLU A 324 -12.96 -6.49 -12.80
C GLU A 324 -13.62 -5.25 -13.42
N LEU A 325 -14.88 -5.39 -13.83
CA LEU A 325 -15.66 -4.29 -14.39
C LEU A 325 -16.41 -3.58 -13.26
N THR A 326 -16.27 -2.27 -13.19
CA THR A 326 -16.98 -1.42 -12.23
C THR A 326 -17.90 -0.44 -12.94
N ASN A 327 -18.96 -0.01 -12.25
CA ASN A 327 -19.91 0.98 -12.73
C ASN A 327 -19.72 2.30 -11.99
#